data_382a04c30c00346f17c6f085c580aacb
#
_entry.id   382a04c30c00346f17c6f085c580aacb
#
_cell.length_a   1.000
_cell.length_b   1.000
_cell.length_c   1.000
_cell.angle_alpha   90.00
_cell.angle_beta   90.00
_cell.angle_gamma   90.00
#
_symmetry.space_group_name_H-M   'P 1'
#
loop_
_entity.id
_entity.type
_entity.pdbx_description
1 polymer ?
#
loop_
_entity_poly.entity_id
_entity_poly.type
_entity_poly.pdbx_seq_one_letter_code
_entity_poly.pdbx_strand_id
1 'polypeptide(L)'
;MNGTSNHPTHLRTWLITGATSGIGRELTLQALESGDTVAALARDTSSLDELAQAHGERLLPLQADVRDERAVRGAVDAALARFGRIDVVANNAGYGLFGAVEEASDAQARAVFDTNVFGVLNVLRATLPVLRAQRSGHILQGSSVYGQSAHPGVGLLAATKYAVEGLSDALAAEVAPLGIKVTIIQPGMTATPFLAHLDVAAGLGDYDQTVREVQKGIAELPASAFSAAARIAAGMRTVVDSPNPPLRLALGTASATGMRPALEARIADLDNWQRVTDAVDG
;
A
#
# COMPACT_ATOMS: atom_id res chain seq x y z
N MET A 1 -12.97 -34.82 -9.59
CA MET A 1 -13.63 -33.96 -8.61
C MET A 1 -13.66 -32.57 -9.21
N ASN A 2 -14.82 -32.14 -9.69
CA ASN A 2 -15.01 -30.89 -10.39
C ASN A 2 -14.94 -29.74 -9.37
N GLY A 3 -13.82 -29.00 -9.39
CA GLY A 3 -13.72 -27.75 -8.64
C GLY A 3 -14.61 -26.70 -9.30
N THR A 4 -15.78 -26.46 -8.72
CA THR A 4 -16.61 -25.30 -9.05
C THR A 4 -15.83 -24.06 -8.67
N SER A 5 -15.31 -23.35 -9.67
CA SER A 5 -14.78 -22.00 -9.51
C SER A 5 -15.93 -21.11 -9.03
N ASN A 6 -15.92 -20.80 -7.74
CA ASN A 6 -16.86 -19.87 -7.13
C ASN A 6 -16.44 -18.45 -7.58
N HIS A 7 -16.80 -18.07 -8.81
CA HIS A 7 -16.67 -16.68 -9.23
C HIS A 7 -17.64 -15.84 -8.38
N PRO A 8 -17.20 -14.73 -7.80
CA PRO A 8 -18.10 -13.86 -7.06
C PRO A 8 -19.26 -13.44 -7.98
N THR A 9 -20.48 -13.67 -7.53
CA THR A 9 -21.70 -13.37 -8.27
C THR A 9 -21.98 -11.88 -8.41
N HIS A 10 -21.05 -11.02 -7.95
CA HIS A 10 -21.21 -9.56 -7.99
C HIS A 10 -19.92 -8.90 -8.49
N LEU A 11 -20.03 -8.20 -9.62
CA LEU A 11 -18.95 -7.36 -10.16
C LEU A 11 -18.70 -6.19 -9.20
N ARG A 12 -17.42 -5.86 -9.00
CA ARG A 12 -16.98 -4.82 -8.08
C ARG A 12 -16.50 -3.59 -8.81
N THR A 13 -16.62 -2.46 -8.15
CA THR A 13 -15.99 -1.21 -8.55
C THR A 13 -14.79 -0.93 -7.66
N TRP A 14 -13.63 -0.81 -8.28
CA TRP A 14 -12.37 -0.51 -7.63
C TRP A 14 -11.97 0.96 -7.81
N LEU A 15 -11.47 1.59 -6.76
CA LEU A 15 -10.68 2.81 -6.85
C LEU A 15 -9.23 2.46 -6.52
N ILE A 16 -8.32 2.60 -7.48
CA ILE A 16 -6.93 2.20 -7.34
C ILE A 16 -6.02 3.42 -7.52
N THR A 17 -5.22 3.77 -6.52
CA THR A 17 -4.22 4.83 -6.62
C THR A 17 -2.88 4.28 -7.06
N GLY A 18 -2.10 5.05 -7.84
CA GLY A 18 -0.85 4.58 -8.44
C GLY A 18 -1.08 3.48 -9.48
N ALA A 19 -2.15 3.57 -10.24
CA ALA A 19 -2.65 2.52 -11.14
C ALA A 19 -1.84 2.35 -12.44
N THR A 20 -0.85 3.19 -12.70
CA THR A 20 -0.11 3.23 -13.97
C THR A 20 1.16 2.40 -13.99
N SER A 21 1.61 1.89 -12.85
CA SER A 21 2.84 1.09 -12.76
C SER A 21 2.79 0.04 -11.66
N GLY A 22 3.72 -0.91 -11.71
CA GLY A 22 3.95 -1.88 -10.65
C GLY A 22 2.70 -2.63 -10.20
N ILE A 23 2.53 -2.75 -8.87
CA ILE A 23 1.42 -3.48 -8.26
C ILE A 23 0.05 -2.88 -8.64
N GLY A 24 -0.05 -1.54 -8.66
CA GLY A 24 -1.31 -0.87 -8.99
C GLY A 24 -1.78 -1.15 -10.42
N ARG A 25 -0.85 -1.18 -11.39
CA ARG A 25 -1.17 -1.52 -12.78
C ARG A 25 -1.62 -2.97 -12.92
N GLU A 26 -0.90 -3.90 -12.28
CA GLU A 26 -1.26 -5.31 -12.28
C GLU A 26 -2.62 -5.57 -11.63
N LEU A 27 -2.92 -4.88 -10.52
CA LEU A 27 -4.21 -4.96 -9.86
C LEU A 27 -5.33 -4.42 -10.75
N THR A 28 -5.09 -3.30 -11.44
CA THR A 28 -6.03 -2.73 -12.42
C THR A 28 -6.32 -3.72 -13.54
N LEU A 29 -5.28 -4.30 -14.15
CA LEU A 29 -5.42 -5.27 -15.21
C LEU A 29 -6.23 -6.49 -14.77
N GLN A 30 -5.85 -7.12 -13.66
CA GLN A 30 -6.52 -8.33 -13.15
C GLN A 30 -7.97 -8.08 -12.72
N ALA A 31 -8.29 -6.91 -12.18
CA ALA A 31 -9.67 -6.54 -11.87
C ALA A 31 -10.51 -6.46 -13.15
N LEU A 32 -10.01 -5.78 -14.18
CA LEU A 32 -10.67 -5.66 -15.49
C LEU A 32 -10.84 -7.01 -16.19
N GLU A 33 -9.84 -7.89 -16.15
CA GLU A 33 -9.90 -9.24 -16.71
C GLU A 33 -10.98 -10.10 -16.05
N SER A 34 -11.29 -9.84 -14.78
CA SER A 34 -12.36 -10.53 -14.06
C SER A 34 -13.75 -9.92 -14.26
N GLY A 35 -13.85 -8.89 -15.09
CA GLY A 35 -15.11 -8.23 -15.40
C GLY A 35 -15.44 -7.04 -14.49
N ASP A 36 -14.65 -6.77 -13.46
CA ASP A 36 -14.83 -5.64 -12.56
C ASP A 36 -14.67 -4.29 -13.29
N THR A 37 -15.11 -3.21 -12.64
CA THR A 37 -14.88 -1.84 -13.10
C THR A 37 -13.80 -1.18 -12.25
N VAL A 38 -12.99 -0.31 -12.87
CA VAL A 38 -11.86 0.34 -12.20
C VAL A 38 -11.81 1.83 -12.46
N ALA A 39 -11.82 2.61 -11.39
CA ALA A 39 -11.41 4.01 -11.37
C ALA A 39 -9.91 4.05 -11.05
N ALA A 40 -9.08 4.31 -12.06
CA ALA A 40 -7.63 4.22 -12.00
C ALA A 40 -7.00 5.60 -11.83
N LEU A 41 -6.51 5.89 -10.61
CA LEU A 41 -5.99 7.19 -10.22
C LEU A 41 -4.47 7.26 -10.37
N ALA A 42 -3.98 8.25 -11.10
CA ALA A 42 -2.55 8.52 -11.23
C ALA A 42 -2.28 9.99 -11.60
N ARG A 43 -1.04 10.45 -11.41
CA ARG A 43 -0.62 11.81 -11.82
C ARG A 43 -0.56 11.98 -13.33
N ASP A 44 -0.22 10.90 -14.03
CA ASP A 44 -0.23 10.79 -15.49
C ASP A 44 -0.90 9.46 -15.84
N THR A 45 -1.94 9.51 -16.65
CA THR A 45 -2.76 8.36 -17.04
C THR A 45 -2.48 7.86 -18.45
N SER A 46 -1.54 8.46 -19.18
CA SER A 46 -1.24 8.14 -20.59
C SER A 46 -0.90 6.66 -20.82
N SER A 47 -0.23 6.01 -19.85
CA SER A 47 0.08 4.58 -19.92
C SER A 47 -1.14 3.65 -19.75
N LEU A 48 -2.33 4.19 -19.48
CA LEU A 48 -3.59 3.46 -19.40
C LEU A 48 -4.44 3.56 -20.68
N ASP A 49 -4.02 4.34 -21.68
CA ASP A 49 -4.83 4.60 -22.89
C ASP A 49 -5.14 3.32 -23.66
N GLU A 50 -4.16 2.46 -23.89
CA GLU A 50 -4.38 1.16 -24.55
C GLU A 50 -5.32 0.27 -23.72
N LEU A 51 -5.17 0.28 -22.42
CA LEU A 51 -6.01 -0.50 -21.52
C LEU A 51 -7.45 0.04 -21.51
N ALA A 52 -7.61 1.36 -21.55
CA ALA A 52 -8.92 2.02 -21.66
C ALA A 52 -9.61 1.70 -22.99
N GLN A 53 -8.86 1.64 -24.09
CA GLN A 53 -9.40 1.20 -25.38
C GLN A 53 -9.86 -0.26 -25.35
N ALA A 54 -9.06 -1.15 -24.73
CA ALA A 54 -9.36 -2.58 -24.66
C ALA A 54 -10.57 -2.91 -23.76
N HIS A 55 -10.74 -2.16 -22.67
CA HIS A 55 -11.78 -2.44 -21.66
C HIS A 55 -12.97 -1.48 -21.70
N GLY A 56 -12.89 -0.43 -22.53
CA GLY A 56 -13.97 0.52 -22.77
C GLY A 56 -14.54 1.12 -21.49
N GLU A 57 -15.84 1.02 -21.32
CA GLU A 57 -16.56 1.67 -20.21
C GLU A 57 -16.21 1.11 -18.81
N ARG A 58 -15.46 0.02 -18.71
CA ARG A 58 -15.09 -0.58 -17.43
C ARG A 58 -13.84 0.04 -16.80
N LEU A 59 -13.03 0.79 -17.54
CA LEU A 59 -11.89 1.53 -17.03
C LEU A 59 -12.14 3.04 -17.11
N LEU A 60 -11.99 3.73 -16.01
CA LEU A 60 -12.03 5.19 -15.93
C LEU A 60 -10.66 5.69 -15.47
N PRO A 61 -9.77 6.12 -16.37
CA PRO A 61 -8.54 6.81 -16.00
C PRO A 61 -8.87 8.18 -15.38
N LEU A 62 -8.27 8.46 -14.21
CA LEU A 62 -8.50 9.70 -13.47
C LEU A 62 -7.14 10.34 -13.13
N GLN A 63 -6.88 11.49 -13.72
CA GLN A 63 -5.67 12.24 -13.45
C GLN A 63 -5.82 13.01 -12.13
N ALA A 64 -5.09 12.59 -11.10
CA ALA A 64 -5.02 13.28 -9.82
C ALA A 64 -3.73 12.95 -9.09
N ASP A 65 -3.20 13.94 -8.35
CA ASP A 65 -2.15 13.73 -7.36
C ASP A 65 -2.82 13.44 -6.00
N VAL A 66 -2.46 12.36 -5.33
CA VAL A 66 -3.02 12.01 -4.03
C VAL A 66 -2.73 13.06 -2.95
N ARG A 67 -1.71 13.91 -3.14
CA ARG A 67 -1.38 15.04 -2.26
C ARG A 67 -2.39 16.17 -2.34
N ASP A 68 -3.15 16.26 -3.42
CA ASP A 68 -4.20 17.27 -3.62
C ASP A 68 -5.57 16.68 -3.23
N GLU A 69 -6.03 17.03 -2.03
CA GLU A 69 -7.32 16.56 -1.50
C GLU A 69 -8.49 16.91 -2.42
N ARG A 70 -8.46 18.08 -3.08
CA ARG A 70 -9.54 18.51 -3.98
C ARG A 70 -9.56 17.67 -5.27
N ALA A 71 -8.38 17.40 -5.83
CA ALA A 71 -8.27 16.53 -7.00
C ALA A 71 -8.75 15.10 -6.69
N VAL A 72 -8.39 14.57 -5.52
CA VAL A 72 -8.84 13.26 -5.07
C VAL A 72 -10.37 13.21 -4.89
N ARG A 73 -10.98 14.23 -4.28
CA ARG A 73 -12.45 14.32 -4.16
C ARG A 73 -13.12 14.33 -5.53
N GLY A 74 -12.64 15.15 -6.46
CA GLY A 74 -13.15 15.19 -7.83
C GLY A 74 -13.05 13.85 -8.55
N ALA A 75 -11.97 13.10 -8.31
CA ALA A 75 -11.81 11.77 -8.87
C ALA A 75 -12.79 10.75 -8.26
N VAL A 76 -13.06 10.81 -6.95
CA VAL A 76 -14.08 9.97 -6.29
C VAL A 76 -15.48 10.31 -6.82
N ASP A 77 -15.81 11.60 -6.97
CA ASP A 77 -17.09 12.04 -7.51
C ASP A 77 -17.28 11.55 -8.96
N ALA A 78 -16.23 11.61 -9.79
CA ALA A 78 -16.27 11.11 -11.16
C ALA A 78 -16.45 9.58 -11.21
N ALA A 79 -15.79 8.83 -10.31
CA ALA A 79 -15.96 7.39 -10.18
C ALA A 79 -17.40 7.03 -9.79
N LEU A 80 -18.00 7.76 -8.84
CA LEU A 80 -19.40 7.57 -8.45
C LEU A 80 -20.40 7.94 -9.55
N ALA A 81 -20.16 9.04 -10.25
CA ALA A 81 -21.00 9.43 -11.39
C ALA A 81 -20.98 8.38 -12.50
N ARG A 82 -19.82 7.72 -12.70
CA ARG A 82 -19.66 6.70 -13.74
C ARG A 82 -20.18 5.33 -13.35
N PHE A 83 -19.88 4.88 -12.13
CA PHE A 83 -20.11 3.48 -11.71
C PHE A 83 -21.20 3.33 -10.63
N GLY A 84 -21.63 4.42 -10.02
CA GLY A 84 -22.68 4.45 -9.01
C GLY A 84 -22.25 3.99 -7.60
N ARG A 85 -21.09 3.33 -7.48
CA ARG A 85 -20.58 2.77 -6.23
C ARG A 85 -19.06 2.61 -6.23
N ILE A 86 -18.48 2.39 -5.06
CA ILE A 86 -17.09 1.94 -4.87
C ILE A 86 -17.12 0.80 -3.88
N ASP A 87 -16.58 -0.37 -4.26
CA ASP A 87 -16.55 -1.56 -3.41
C ASP A 87 -15.18 -1.78 -2.77
N VAL A 88 -14.11 -1.46 -3.51
CA VAL A 88 -12.73 -1.64 -3.05
C VAL A 88 -11.94 -0.37 -3.28
N VAL A 89 -11.25 0.07 -2.25
CA VAL A 89 -10.30 1.20 -2.31
C VAL A 89 -8.90 0.65 -2.10
N ALA A 90 -8.02 0.77 -3.11
CA ALA A 90 -6.62 0.39 -2.99
C ALA A 90 -5.73 1.64 -2.90
N ASN A 91 -5.32 1.97 -1.69
CA ASN A 91 -4.31 2.98 -1.39
C ASN A 91 -2.92 2.42 -1.70
N ASN A 92 -2.57 2.38 -3.00
CA ASN A 92 -1.33 1.79 -3.48
C ASN A 92 -0.29 2.86 -3.90
N ALA A 93 -0.69 4.10 -4.17
CA ALA A 93 0.24 5.17 -4.53
C ALA A 93 1.26 5.41 -3.42
N GLY A 94 2.53 5.50 -3.79
CA GLY A 94 3.63 5.76 -2.88
C GLY A 94 4.98 5.66 -3.58
N TYR A 95 6.00 6.21 -2.95
CA TYR A 95 7.38 6.07 -3.41
C TYR A 95 8.33 5.93 -2.21
N GLY A 96 9.60 5.62 -2.50
CA GLY A 96 10.62 5.39 -1.49
C GLY A 96 11.64 6.51 -1.42
N LEU A 97 12.17 6.72 -0.21
CA LEU A 97 13.35 7.54 0.05
C LEU A 97 14.41 6.64 0.68
N PHE A 98 15.62 6.69 0.13
CA PHE A 98 16.77 5.94 0.62
C PHE A 98 17.88 6.90 1.06
N GLY A 99 18.41 6.70 2.27
CA GLY A 99 19.47 7.45 2.90
C GLY A 99 19.44 7.30 4.42
N ALA A 100 20.51 7.66 5.11
CA ALA A 100 20.48 7.77 6.56
C ALA A 100 19.45 8.83 6.99
N VAL A 101 18.95 8.73 8.20
CA VAL A 101 17.95 9.70 8.72
C VAL A 101 18.48 11.12 8.68
N GLU A 102 19.78 11.31 8.96
CA GLU A 102 20.45 12.60 8.94
C GLU A 102 20.75 13.11 7.51
N GLU A 103 20.92 12.20 6.55
CA GLU A 103 21.22 12.57 5.15
C GLU A 103 20.02 13.17 4.42
N ALA A 104 18.82 12.79 4.80
CA ALA A 104 17.61 13.25 4.14
C ALA A 104 17.31 14.71 4.47
N SER A 105 17.11 15.52 3.45
CA SER A 105 16.67 16.92 3.62
C SER A 105 15.24 17.00 4.16
N ASP A 106 14.89 18.12 4.83
CA ASP A 106 13.52 18.39 5.27
C ASP A 106 12.50 18.30 4.11
N ALA A 107 12.89 18.80 2.94
CA ALA A 107 12.04 18.74 1.74
C ALA A 107 11.75 17.29 1.30
N GLN A 108 12.75 16.41 1.29
CA GLN A 108 12.58 14.98 0.96
C GLN A 108 11.74 14.27 2.02
N ALA A 109 12.00 14.53 3.30
CA ALA A 109 11.23 13.96 4.38
C ALA A 109 9.74 14.34 4.29
N ARG A 110 9.44 15.64 4.09
CA ARG A 110 8.05 16.09 3.90
C ARG A 110 7.41 15.48 2.67
N ALA A 111 8.08 15.47 1.54
CA ALA A 111 7.52 14.97 0.27
C ALA A 111 7.15 13.49 0.33
N VAL A 112 7.95 12.64 1.00
CA VAL A 112 7.62 11.23 1.16
C VAL A 112 6.42 11.03 2.11
N PHE A 113 6.31 11.84 3.18
CA PHE A 113 5.14 11.83 4.06
C PHE A 113 3.89 12.38 3.36
N ASP A 114 4.00 13.45 2.58
CA ASP A 114 2.89 14.04 1.83
C ASP A 114 2.25 13.02 0.89
N THR A 115 3.06 12.18 0.24
CA THR A 115 2.52 11.14 -0.64
C THR A 115 2.03 9.91 0.14
N ASN A 116 2.90 9.33 0.98
CA ASN A 116 2.67 8.01 1.56
C ASN A 116 1.71 8.02 2.76
N VAL A 117 1.55 9.17 3.43
CA VAL A 117 0.70 9.32 4.63
C VAL A 117 -0.46 10.28 4.36
N PHE A 118 -0.18 11.54 4.02
CA PHE A 118 -1.25 12.52 3.80
C PHE A 118 -2.05 12.21 2.54
N GLY A 119 -1.41 11.67 1.48
CA GLY A 119 -2.12 11.16 0.30
C GLY A 119 -3.09 10.04 0.63
N VAL A 120 -2.71 9.10 1.50
CA VAL A 120 -3.61 8.05 2.01
C VAL A 120 -4.79 8.66 2.76
N LEU A 121 -4.55 9.64 3.64
CA LEU A 121 -5.60 10.35 4.37
C LEU A 121 -6.58 11.08 3.43
N ASN A 122 -6.08 11.72 2.37
CA ASN A 122 -6.93 12.39 1.39
C ASN A 122 -7.87 11.40 0.69
N VAL A 123 -7.36 10.23 0.29
CA VAL A 123 -8.19 9.18 -0.31
C VAL A 123 -9.20 8.63 0.68
N LEU A 124 -8.81 8.38 1.93
CA LEU A 124 -9.73 7.92 2.98
C LEU A 124 -10.84 8.94 3.24
N ARG A 125 -10.51 10.23 3.38
CA ARG A 125 -11.50 11.31 3.58
C ARG A 125 -12.49 11.42 2.43
N ALA A 126 -12.06 11.16 1.22
CA ALA A 126 -12.94 11.19 0.05
C ALA A 126 -13.81 9.93 -0.06
N THR A 127 -13.29 8.75 0.29
CA THR A 127 -13.99 7.47 0.07
C THR A 127 -14.81 6.98 1.26
N LEU A 128 -14.39 7.26 2.49
CA LEU A 128 -15.11 6.81 3.70
C LEU A 128 -16.58 7.27 3.76
N PRO A 129 -16.96 8.49 3.38
CA PRO A 129 -18.37 8.89 3.33
C PRO A 129 -19.21 7.99 2.42
N VAL A 130 -18.64 7.58 1.27
CA VAL A 130 -19.26 6.69 0.29
C VAL A 130 -19.46 5.29 0.87
N LEU A 131 -18.36 4.69 1.37
CA LEU A 131 -18.38 3.33 1.94
C LEU A 131 -19.30 3.26 3.17
N ARG A 132 -19.31 4.30 3.99
CA ARG A 132 -20.20 4.42 5.15
C ARG A 132 -21.68 4.47 4.74
N ALA A 133 -22.02 5.24 3.70
CA ALA A 133 -23.38 5.31 3.16
C ALA A 133 -23.81 3.95 2.57
N GLN A 134 -22.90 3.25 1.90
CA GLN A 134 -23.12 1.91 1.36
C GLN A 134 -23.23 0.83 2.43
N ARG A 135 -22.72 1.06 3.66
CA ARG A 135 -22.58 0.06 4.72
C ARG A 135 -21.79 -1.17 4.28
N SER A 136 -20.87 -0.98 3.35
CA SER A 136 -20.03 -2.03 2.79
C SER A 136 -18.81 -1.43 2.11
N GLY A 137 -17.74 -2.22 2.01
CA GLY A 137 -16.53 -1.89 1.26
C GLY A 137 -15.32 -2.60 1.83
N HIS A 138 -14.22 -2.56 1.10
CA HIS A 138 -12.93 -3.10 1.54
C HIS A 138 -11.81 -2.12 1.19
N ILE A 139 -11.07 -1.67 2.19
CA ILE A 139 -9.94 -0.76 2.04
C ILE A 139 -8.66 -1.58 2.11
N LEU A 140 -7.86 -1.55 1.06
CA LEU A 140 -6.52 -2.12 0.98
C LEU A 140 -5.49 -1.01 1.18
N GLN A 141 -4.74 -1.10 2.28
CA GLN A 141 -3.72 -0.10 2.63
C GLN A 141 -2.33 -0.57 2.23
N GLY A 142 -1.69 0.13 1.31
CA GLY A 142 -0.35 -0.18 0.83
C GLY A 142 0.74 0.12 1.88
N SER A 143 1.04 -0.88 2.71
CA SER A 143 2.19 -0.91 3.61
C SER A 143 3.39 -1.60 2.93
N SER A 144 4.21 -2.29 3.69
CA SER A 144 5.43 -3.00 3.27
C SER A 144 5.92 -3.88 4.41
N VAL A 145 6.91 -4.75 4.15
CA VAL A 145 7.78 -5.29 5.20
C VAL A 145 8.33 -4.17 6.10
N TYR A 146 8.54 -2.97 5.56
CA TYR A 146 8.99 -1.79 6.30
C TYR A 146 7.91 -1.14 7.18
N GLY A 147 6.69 -1.64 7.20
CA GLY A 147 5.70 -1.28 8.20
C GLY A 147 5.88 -1.99 9.55
N GLN A 148 6.73 -3.02 9.61
CA GLN A 148 7.00 -3.81 10.81
C GLN A 148 8.50 -3.96 11.12
N SER A 149 9.39 -3.65 10.17
CA SER A 149 10.83 -3.73 10.32
C SER A 149 11.49 -2.54 9.62
N ALA A 150 12.76 -2.29 9.94
CA ALA A 150 13.57 -1.29 9.24
C ALA A 150 15.03 -1.74 9.24
N HIS A 151 15.80 -1.20 8.31
CA HIS A 151 17.25 -1.34 8.27
C HIS A 151 17.89 0.00 7.91
N PRO A 152 19.23 0.16 8.01
CA PRO A 152 19.90 1.38 7.60
C PRO A 152 19.51 1.81 6.18
N GLY A 153 19.26 3.08 5.99
CA GLY A 153 18.92 3.68 4.71
C GLY A 153 17.43 3.77 4.38
N VAL A 154 16.54 3.08 5.09
CA VAL A 154 15.08 3.15 4.83
C VAL A 154 14.28 3.81 5.95
N GLY A 155 14.94 4.51 6.88
CA GLY A 155 14.31 5.05 8.09
C GLY A 155 13.06 5.88 7.83
N LEU A 156 13.12 6.85 6.91
CA LEU A 156 11.97 7.71 6.59
C LEU A 156 10.89 6.97 5.78
N LEU A 157 11.28 6.10 4.86
CA LEU A 157 10.32 5.22 4.18
C LEU A 157 9.59 4.34 5.20
N ALA A 158 10.33 3.68 6.08
CA ALA A 158 9.75 2.84 7.14
C ALA A 158 8.80 3.68 8.03
N ALA A 159 9.20 4.87 8.46
CA ALA A 159 8.35 5.75 9.26
C ALA A 159 7.00 6.03 8.60
N THR A 160 6.96 6.24 7.26
CA THR A 160 5.68 6.41 6.54
C THR A 160 4.83 5.15 6.59
N LYS A 161 5.45 3.95 6.49
CA LYS A 161 4.72 2.68 6.52
C LYS A 161 4.24 2.34 7.93
N TYR A 162 5.02 2.63 8.96
CA TYR A 162 4.56 2.55 10.36
C TYR A 162 3.37 3.49 10.63
N ALA A 163 3.39 4.71 10.07
CA ALA A 163 2.26 5.62 10.18
C ALA A 163 0.99 5.06 9.52
N VAL A 164 1.10 4.44 8.34
CA VAL A 164 -0.02 3.76 7.67
C VAL A 164 -0.53 2.58 8.48
N GLU A 165 0.36 1.78 9.09
CA GLU A 165 -0.02 0.65 9.96
C GLU A 165 -0.84 1.14 11.16
N GLY A 166 -0.32 2.11 11.93
CA GLY A 166 -1.02 2.63 13.10
C GLY A 166 -2.35 3.31 12.75
N LEU A 167 -2.38 4.08 11.65
CA LEU A 167 -3.63 4.65 11.13
C LEU A 167 -4.65 3.56 10.80
N SER A 168 -4.21 2.48 10.18
CA SER A 168 -5.09 1.40 9.72
C SER A 168 -5.59 0.53 10.86
N ASP A 169 -4.82 0.36 11.95
CA ASP A 169 -5.28 -0.30 13.17
C ASP A 169 -6.50 0.41 13.77
N ALA A 170 -6.41 1.73 13.93
CA ALA A 170 -7.53 2.53 14.43
C ALA A 170 -8.72 2.50 13.45
N LEU A 171 -8.45 2.75 12.17
CA LEU A 171 -9.48 2.77 11.14
C LEU A 171 -10.26 1.44 11.09
N ALA A 172 -9.59 0.30 11.17
CA ALA A 172 -10.26 -1.00 11.12
C ALA A 172 -11.29 -1.16 12.23
N ALA A 173 -10.97 -0.74 13.45
CA ALA A 173 -11.89 -0.77 14.58
C ALA A 173 -13.05 0.24 14.40
N GLU A 174 -12.76 1.44 13.91
CA GLU A 174 -13.76 2.50 13.68
C GLU A 174 -14.81 2.11 12.64
N VAL A 175 -14.39 1.42 11.55
CA VAL A 175 -15.28 1.15 10.41
C VAL A 175 -15.90 -0.25 10.42
N ALA A 176 -15.43 -1.16 11.26
CA ALA A 176 -15.99 -2.52 11.36
C ALA A 176 -17.50 -2.52 11.65
N PRO A 177 -18.05 -1.69 12.58
CA PRO A 177 -19.50 -1.63 12.81
C PRO A 177 -20.28 -1.07 11.62
N LEU A 178 -19.58 -0.47 10.66
CA LEU A 178 -20.16 0.07 9.43
C LEU A 178 -20.16 -0.94 8.28
N GLY A 179 -19.69 -2.18 8.52
CA GLY A 179 -19.59 -3.22 7.50
C GLY A 179 -18.43 -3.01 6.51
N ILE A 180 -17.46 -2.15 6.84
CA ILE A 180 -16.29 -1.85 6.01
C ILE A 180 -15.11 -2.65 6.53
N LYS A 181 -14.39 -3.33 5.62
CA LYS A 181 -13.21 -4.12 5.91
C LYS A 181 -11.94 -3.32 5.64
N VAL A 182 -10.89 -3.58 6.38
CA VAL A 182 -9.56 -3.00 6.15
C VAL A 182 -8.53 -4.13 6.11
N THR A 183 -7.66 -4.12 5.11
CA THR A 183 -6.49 -5.02 5.05
C THR A 183 -5.24 -4.22 4.71
N ILE A 184 -4.23 -4.35 5.54
CA ILE A 184 -2.91 -3.78 5.34
C ILE A 184 -2.11 -4.76 4.49
N ILE A 185 -1.68 -4.32 3.33
CA ILE A 185 -0.91 -5.11 2.38
C ILE A 185 0.58 -4.88 2.64
N GLN A 186 1.28 -5.94 3.00
CA GLN A 186 2.68 -5.91 3.40
C GLN A 186 3.55 -6.70 2.40
N PRO A 187 3.83 -6.18 1.20
CA PRO A 187 4.75 -6.83 0.27
C PRO A 187 6.20 -6.72 0.75
N GLY A 188 7.01 -7.70 0.37
CA GLY A 188 8.46 -7.63 0.41
C GLY A 188 9.02 -6.95 -0.85
N MET A 189 10.28 -7.24 -1.17
CA MET A 189 10.91 -6.76 -2.41
C MET A 189 10.10 -7.24 -3.60
N THR A 190 9.68 -6.31 -4.44
CA THR A 190 8.78 -6.59 -5.57
C THR A 190 9.40 -6.03 -6.85
N ALA A 191 9.39 -6.81 -7.92
CA ALA A 191 9.88 -6.41 -9.24
C ALA A 191 8.94 -5.37 -9.87
N THR A 192 9.23 -4.11 -9.61
CA THR A 192 8.48 -2.94 -10.08
C THR A 192 9.44 -1.80 -10.37
N PRO A 193 9.04 -0.75 -11.09
CA PRO A 193 9.83 0.47 -11.26
C PRO A 193 10.12 1.22 -9.95
N PHE A 194 9.58 0.80 -8.81
CA PHE A 194 9.72 1.46 -7.51
C PHE A 194 11.20 1.74 -7.14
N LEU A 195 12.09 0.74 -7.31
CA LEU A 195 13.51 0.92 -7.00
C LEU A 195 14.22 1.90 -7.95
N ALA A 196 13.79 1.97 -9.21
CA ALA A 196 14.34 2.92 -10.17
C ALA A 196 13.86 4.37 -9.90
N HIS A 197 12.78 4.53 -9.15
CA HIS A 197 12.18 5.83 -8.81
C HIS A 197 12.37 6.19 -7.32
N LEU A 198 13.33 5.53 -6.64
CA LEU A 198 13.69 5.94 -5.29
C LEU A 198 14.26 7.37 -5.31
N ASP A 199 13.79 8.19 -4.40
CA ASP A 199 14.52 9.40 -4.04
C ASP A 199 15.72 8.98 -3.16
N VAL A 200 16.90 9.51 -3.43
CA VAL A 200 18.14 9.16 -2.73
C VAL A 200 18.72 10.41 -2.11
N ALA A 201 18.92 10.36 -0.80
CA ALA A 201 19.56 11.45 -0.07
C ALA A 201 21.05 11.58 -0.42
N ALA A 202 21.60 12.78 -0.30
CA ALA A 202 23.02 13.01 -0.49
C ALA A 202 23.83 12.31 0.61
N GLY A 203 24.76 11.43 0.20
CA GLY A 203 25.51 10.58 1.14
C GLY A 203 26.54 11.37 1.97
N LEU A 204 26.64 10.98 3.25
CA LEU A 204 27.73 11.36 4.16
C LEU A 204 28.64 10.15 4.38
N GLY A 205 29.97 10.32 4.29
CA GLY A 205 30.93 9.22 4.39
C GLY A 205 30.88 8.46 5.72
N ASP A 206 30.39 9.09 6.79
CA ASP A 206 30.20 8.46 8.10
C ASP A 206 29.20 7.29 8.06
N TYR A 207 28.31 7.23 7.06
CA TYR A 207 27.32 6.17 6.90
C TYR A 207 27.68 5.13 5.83
N ASP A 208 28.90 5.16 5.28
CA ASP A 208 29.32 4.24 4.22
C ASP A 208 29.27 2.78 4.68
N GLN A 209 29.73 2.48 5.92
CA GLN A 209 29.76 1.12 6.48
C GLN A 209 28.36 0.58 6.89
N THR A 210 27.34 1.41 6.85
CA THR A 210 25.97 1.00 7.22
C THR A 210 25.02 1.19 6.05
N VAL A 211 24.72 2.42 5.67
CA VAL A 211 23.73 2.72 4.64
C VAL A 211 24.20 2.32 3.24
N ARG A 212 25.47 2.63 2.88
CA ARG A 212 25.99 2.29 1.53
C ARG A 212 26.17 0.77 1.36
N GLU A 213 26.59 0.05 2.40
CA GLU A 213 26.68 -1.42 2.35
C GLU A 213 25.31 -2.06 2.13
N VAL A 214 24.26 -1.58 2.81
CA VAL A 214 22.89 -2.05 2.57
C VAL A 214 22.43 -1.71 1.14
N GLN A 215 22.70 -0.50 0.67
CA GLN A 215 22.36 -0.08 -0.70
C GLN A 215 23.01 -0.99 -1.75
N LYS A 216 24.30 -1.28 -1.57
CA LYS A 216 25.05 -2.20 -2.43
C LYS A 216 24.46 -3.61 -2.38
N GLY A 217 24.19 -4.13 -1.17
CA GLY A 217 23.56 -5.45 -1.01
C GLY A 217 22.22 -5.57 -1.71
N ILE A 218 21.38 -4.51 -1.66
CA ILE A 218 20.11 -4.49 -2.38
C ILE A 218 20.33 -4.49 -3.90
N ALA A 219 21.31 -3.73 -4.41
CA ALA A 219 21.61 -3.65 -5.83
C ALA A 219 22.17 -4.98 -6.40
N GLU A 220 22.82 -5.79 -5.56
CA GLU A 220 23.39 -7.10 -5.89
C GLU A 220 22.39 -8.26 -5.76
N LEU A 221 21.16 -8.01 -5.28
CA LEU A 221 20.16 -9.05 -5.13
C LEU A 221 19.81 -9.69 -6.48
N PRO A 222 19.74 -11.02 -6.55
CA PRO A 222 19.30 -11.69 -7.78
C PRO A 222 17.82 -11.41 -8.05
N ALA A 223 17.41 -11.48 -9.32
CA ALA A 223 16.01 -11.29 -9.71
C ALA A 223 15.03 -12.20 -8.95
N SER A 224 15.47 -13.39 -8.53
CA SER A 224 14.67 -14.32 -7.73
C SER A 224 14.35 -13.85 -6.31
N ALA A 225 15.04 -12.82 -5.81
CA ALA A 225 14.74 -12.19 -4.53
C ALA A 225 13.48 -11.29 -4.58
N PHE A 226 13.01 -10.99 -5.80
CA PHE A 226 11.88 -10.09 -6.01
C PHE A 226 10.61 -10.88 -6.36
N SER A 227 9.52 -10.59 -5.67
CA SER A 227 8.21 -11.10 -6.04
C SER A 227 7.69 -10.40 -7.30
N ALA A 228 7.02 -11.13 -8.19
CA ALA A 228 6.37 -10.51 -9.35
C ALA A 228 5.18 -9.66 -8.88
N ALA A 229 5.05 -8.44 -9.42
CA ALA A 229 3.94 -7.53 -9.11
C ALA A 229 2.56 -8.18 -9.36
N ALA A 230 2.44 -8.97 -10.43
CA ALA A 230 1.24 -9.72 -10.76
C ALA A 230 0.82 -10.72 -9.66
N ARG A 231 1.77 -11.37 -8.98
CA ARG A 231 1.49 -12.28 -7.87
C ARG A 231 1.04 -11.53 -6.62
N ILE A 232 1.61 -10.36 -6.36
CA ILE A 232 1.17 -9.48 -5.28
C ILE A 232 -0.27 -9.01 -5.54
N ALA A 233 -0.58 -8.55 -6.75
CA ALA A 233 -1.92 -8.16 -7.15
C ALA A 233 -2.94 -9.30 -7.02
N ALA A 234 -2.58 -10.52 -7.44
CA ALA A 234 -3.41 -11.71 -7.24
C ALA A 234 -3.69 -12.00 -5.77
N GLY A 235 -2.69 -11.85 -4.88
CA GLY A 235 -2.87 -11.96 -3.43
C GLY A 235 -3.81 -10.90 -2.87
N MET A 236 -3.72 -9.65 -3.36
CA MET A 236 -4.65 -8.58 -3.00
C MET A 236 -6.09 -8.88 -3.43
N ARG A 237 -6.28 -9.48 -4.59
CA ARG A 237 -7.61 -9.91 -5.05
C ARG A 237 -8.15 -11.06 -4.21
N THR A 238 -7.31 -12.04 -3.92
CA THR A 238 -7.68 -13.18 -3.05
C THR A 238 -8.20 -12.71 -1.69
N VAL A 239 -7.56 -11.70 -1.09
CA VAL A 239 -8.01 -11.18 0.22
C VAL A 239 -9.34 -10.43 0.13
N VAL A 240 -9.61 -9.75 -0.98
CA VAL A 240 -10.90 -9.09 -1.23
C VAL A 240 -12.03 -10.11 -1.38
N ASP A 241 -11.74 -11.26 -1.96
CA ASP A 241 -12.70 -12.37 -2.11
C ASP A 241 -12.95 -13.14 -0.81
N SER A 242 -12.10 -12.94 0.21
CA SER A 242 -12.25 -13.62 1.50
C SER A 242 -13.46 -13.08 2.29
N PRO A 243 -14.31 -13.94 2.84
CA PRO A 243 -15.37 -13.52 3.75
C PRO A 243 -14.82 -12.91 5.04
N ASN A 244 -13.66 -13.41 5.51
CA ASN A 244 -13.00 -12.98 6.73
C ASN A 244 -11.52 -12.63 6.41
N PRO A 245 -11.26 -11.47 5.78
CA PRO A 245 -9.90 -11.08 5.47
C PRO A 245 -9.13 -10.73 6.75
N PRO A 246 -7.81 -10.99 6.79
CA PRO A 246 -6.98 -10.57 7.90
C PRO A 246 -6.79 -9.04 7.86
N LEU A 247 -6.54 -8.44 9.02
CA LEU A 247 -6.14 -7.03 9.07
C LEU A 247 -4.76 -6.81 8.41
N ARG A 248 -3.83 -7.76 8.55
CA ARG A 248 -2.49 -7.71 7.94
C ARG A 248 -2.25 -8.92 7.05
N LEU A 249 -1.77 -8.64 5.85
CA LEU A 249 -1.44 -9.67 4.85
C LEU A 249 0.00 -9.49 4.36
N ALA A 250 0.90 -10.33 4.85
CA ALA A 250 2.24 -10.43 4.31
C ALA A 250 2.18 -11.09 2.92
N LEU A 251 2.72 -10.43 1.90
CA LEU A 251 2.77 -10.95 0.54
C LEU A 251 4.22 -11.23 0.12
N GLY A 252 4.50 -12.51 -0.02
CA GLY A 252 5.83 -13.07 -0.30
C GLY A 252 6.52 -13.60 0.96
N THR A 253 7.21 -14.73 0.81
CA THR A 253 7.95 -15.39 1.91
C THR A 253 8.96 -14.44 2.56
N ALA A 254 9.70 -13.67 1.74
CA ALA A 254 10.67 -12.70 2.23
C ALA A 254 10.04 -11.60 3.12
N SER A 255 8.79 -11.21 2.86
CA SER A 255 8.09 -10.26 3.72
C SER A 255 7.81 -10.87 5.09
N ALA A 256 7.21 -12.05 5.14
CA ALA A 256 6.87 -12.72 6.38
C ALA A 256 8.12 -13.05 7.22
N THR A 257 9.19 -13.56 6.58
CA THR A 257 10.46 -13.89 7.26
C THR A 257 11.22 -12.64 7.70
N GLY A 258 11.16 -11.55 6.95
CA GLY A 258 11.83 -10.29 7.29
C GLY A 258 11.19 -9.54 8.47
N MET A 259 9.87 -9.66 8.64
CA MET A 259 9.15 -9.00 9.75
C MET A 259 9.27 -9.76 11.07
N ARG A 260 9.30 -11.10 11.03
CA ARG A 260 9.24 -11.96 12.22
C ARG A 260 10.30 -11.61 13.28
N PRO A 261 11.60 -11.48 12.98
CA PRO A 261 12.60 -11.14 13.99
C PRO A 261 12.35 -9.79 14.66
N ALA A 262 11.88 -8.78 13.89
CA ALA A 262 11.59 -7.46 14.44
C ALA A 262 10.37 -7.47 15.39
N LEU A 263 9.37 -8.29 15.11
CA LEU A 263 8.21 -8.47 15.98
C LEU A 263 8.59 -9.24 17.25
N GLU A 264 9.36 -10.31 17.13
CA GLU A 264 9.86 -11.10 18.26
C GLU A 264 10.76 -10.25 19.18
N ALA A 265 11.64 -9.42 18.63
CA ALA A 265 12.48 -8.51 19.41
C ALA A 265 11.66 -7.51 20.24
N ARG A 266 10.58 -6.95 19.68
CA ARG A 266 9.70 -6.03 20.40
C ARG A 266 8.97 -6.71 21.56
N ILE A 267 8.54 -7.96 21.39
CA ILE A 267 7.94 -8.75 22.45
C ILE A 267 8.99 -9.00 23.55
N ALA A 268 10.20 -9.41 23.16
CA ALA A 268 11.29 -9.63 24.11
C ALA A 268 11.67 -8.35 24.90
N ASP A 269 11.63 -7.17 24.27
CA ASP A 269 11.87 -5.91 24.97
C ASP A 269 10.80 -5.65 26.04
N LEU A 270 9.52 -5.91 25.77
CA LEU A 270 8.45 -5.81 26.76
C LEU A 270 8.70 -6.77 27.94
N ASP A 271 9.00 -8.02 27.65
CA ASP A 271 9.24 -9.05 28.67
C ASP A 271 10.48 -8.73 29.53
N ASN A 272 11.58 -8.32 28.90
CA ASN A 272 12.84 -8.03 29.58
C ASN A 272 12.75 -6.80 30.51
N TRP A 273 11.87 -5.85 30.20
CA TRP A 273 11.71 -4.62 30.98
C TRP A 273 10.45 -4.63 31.86
N GLN A 274 9.76 -5.76 32.01
CA GLN A 274 8.53 -5.90 32.80
C GLN A 274 8.65 -5.32 34.22
N ARG A 275 9.79 -5.52 34.89
CA ARG A 275 10.01 -4.93 36.22
C ARG A 275 9.95 -3.41 36.29
N VAL A 276 10.47 -2.75 35.22
CA VAL A 276 10.43 -1.28 35.14
C VAL A 276 9.03 -0.84 34.82
N THR A 277 8.34 -1.57 33.95
CA THR A 277 6.93 -1.31 33.59
C THR A 277 6.04 -1.35 34.84
N ASP A 278 6.14 -2.41 35.63
CA ASP A 278 5.32 -2.60 36.84
C ASP A 278 5.63 -1.56 37.93
N ALA A 279 6.86 -1.07 38.00
CA ALA A 279 7.29 -0.11 39.03
C ALA A 279 6.67 1.31 38.86
N VAL A 280 6.09 1.64 37.73
CA VAL A 280 5.44 2.95 37.47
C VAL A 280 3.97 2.99 37.89
N ASP A 281 3.37 1.83 38.13
CA ASP A 281 1.96 1.70 38.53
C ASP A 281 1.79 1.62 40.07
N GLY A 282 2.88 1.51 40.83
CA GLY A 282 2.91 1.34 42.33
C GLY A 282 3.04 2.58 43.09
#